data_debbb23a2ef90cc5518c16c5b182f78e
#
_entry.id   debbb23a2ef90cc5518c16c5b182f78e
#
_cell.length_a   1.000
_cell.length_b   1.000
_cell.length_c   1.000
_cell.angle_alpha   90.00
_cell.angle_beta   90.00
_cell.angle_gamma   90.00
#
_symmetry.space_group_name_H-M   'P 1'
#
loop_
_entity.id
_entity.type
_entity.pdbx_description
1 polymer ?
#
loop_
_entity_poly.entity_id
_entity_poly.type
_entity_poly.pdbx_seq_one_letter_code
_entity_poly.pdbx_strand_id
1 'polypeptide(L)'
;KHFALPLRTYQKIEVDPLNSLINIMSKLDKNESMAVQYVVRSAYGSWHRRVRSIVRRIQEKNSVREGIGAGGIAEVFASLGDILSAGVKSDSKNPNNTAVKRLSAVEEETLKSIEEKNLRAGLDVNLRIIVSGASKERADAYLENVVIVFTEYNNYSYGNHFSRALKKGQDRQIKD
;
A
#
# COMPACT_ATOMS: atom_id res chain seq x y z
N LYS A 1 -4.73 2.04 -4.81
CA LYS A 1 -4.68 1.23 -3.58
C LYS A 1 -5.83 0.25 -3.55
N HIS A 2 -5.55 -1.03 -3.37
CA HIS A 2 -6.58 -2.05 -3.37
C HIS A 2 -6.42 -2.99 -2.18
N PHE A 3 -7.51 -3.27 -1.46
CA PHE A 3 -7.50 -4.04 -0.21
C PHE A 3 -6.92 -5.46 -0.35
N ALA A 4 -6.97 -6.07 -1.53
CA ALA A 4 -6.42 -7.40 -1.77
C ALA A 4 -4.89 -7.39 -1.84
N LEU A 5 -4.28 -6.29 -2.30
CA LEU A 5 -2.83 -6.20 -2.44
C LEU A 5 -2.14 -6.15 -1.08
N PRO A 6 -1.03 -6.84 -0.87
CA PRO A 6 -0.28 -6.84 0.37
C PRO A 6 0.59 -5.60 0.53
N LEU A 7 0.89 -5.23 1.77
CA LEU A 7 2.03 -4.41 2.16
C LEU A 7 3.24 -5.32 2.42
N ARG A 8 4.43 -4.76 2.55
CA ARG A 8 5.59 -5.50 3.05
C ARG A 8 5.31 -6.03 4.45
N THR A 9 5.67 -7.27 4.70
CA THR A 9 5.63 -7.86 6.05
C THR A 9 6.91 -7.53 6.81
N TYR A 10 6.87 -7.62 8.14
CA TYR A 10 8.04 -7.41 9.00
C TYR A 10 9.25 -8.29 8.62
N GLN A 11 9.03 -9.46 8.02
CA GLN A 11 10.09 -10.35 7.55
C GLN A 11 10.86 -9.81 6.33
N LYS A 12 10.26 -8.86 5.59
CA LYS A 12 10.84 -8.26 4.38
C LYS A 12 11.28 -6.80 4.60
N ILE A 13 11.19 -6.31 5.85
CA ILE A 13 11.62 -4.97 6.24
C ILE A 13 13.00 -5.06 6.84
N GLU A 14 13.94 -4.29 6.31
CA GLU A 14 15.34 -4.30 6.74
C GLU A 14 15.58 -3.40 7.96
N VAL A 15 14.87 -2.29 8.04
CA VAL A 15 14.97 -1.30 9.12
C VAL A 15 13.73 -1.38 9.99
N ASP A 16 13.88 -1.52 11.30
CA ASP A 16 12.75 -1.54 12.23
C ASP A 16 12.07 -0.16 12.28
N PRO A 17 10.82 -0.04 11.77
CA PRO A 17 10.10 1.22 11.76
C PRO A 17 9.81 1.74 13.17
N LEU A 18 9.70 0.86 14.17
CA LEU A 18 9.44 1.26 15.55
C LEU A 18 10.65 1.99 16.14
N ASN A 19 11.85 1.51 15.91
CA ASN A 19 13.07 2.20 16.33
C ASN A 19 13.21 3.57 15.66
N SER A 20 12.85 3.66 14.39
CA SER A 20 12.85 4.92 13.65
C SER A 20 11.83 5.92 14.24
N LEU A 21 10.62 5.46 14.60
CA LEU A 21 9.61 6.29 15.28
C LEU A 21 10.10 6.78 16.64
N ILE A 22 10.66 5.89 17.47
CA ILE A 22 11.19 6.25 18.78
C ILE A 22 12.31 7.30 18.66
N ASN A 23 13.19 7.15 17.67
CA ASN A 23 14.24 8.12 17.41
C ASN A 23 13.69 9.50 17.01
N ILE A 24 12.61 9.58 16.24
CA ILE A 24 11.94 10.84 15.91
C ILE A 24 11.31 11.43 17.18
N MET A 25 10.61 10.63 17.98
CA MET A 25 9.94 11.08 19.20
C MET A 25 10.93 11.57 20.27
N SER A 26 12.13 11.00 20.32
CA SER A 26 13.18 11.42 21.28
C SER A 26 13.75 12.83 20.99
N LYS A 27 13.49 13.38 19.82
CA LYS A 27 13.95 14.71 19.40
C LYS A 27 12.93 15.83 19.65
N LEU A 28 11.78 15.49 20.23
CA LEU A 28 10.75 16.46 20.58
C LEU A 28 11.20 17.32 21.77
N ASP A 29 10.96 18.62 21.70
CA ASP A 29 11.18 19.54 22.79
C ASP A 29 10.05 19.48 23.85
N LYS A 30 10.25 20.12 25.02
CA LYS A 30 9.33 20.06 26.18
C LYS A 30 7.88 20.44 25.87
N ASN A 31 7.69 21.35 24.90
CA ASN A 31 6.36 21.85 24.49
C ASN A 31 5.85 21.22 23.19
N GLU A 32 6.49 20.16 22.73
CA GLU A 32 6.11 19.46 21.53
C GLU A 32 5.58 18.07 21.87
N SER A 33 4.68 17.57 21.06
CA SER A 33 4.11 16.24 21.27
C SER A 33 3.80 15.55 19.97
N MET A 34 3.86 14.23 20.02
CA MET A 34 3.53 13.38 18.88
C MET A 34 2.77 12.16 19.38
N ALA A 35 1.77 11.75 18.61
CA ALA A 35 1.04 10.51 18.83
C ALA A 35 0.84 9.76 17.53
N VAL A 36 1.08 8.45 17.57
CA VAL A 36 0.75 7.52 16.50
C VAL A 36 -0.33 6.59 17.03
N GLN A 37 -1.52 6.68 16.47
CA GLN A 37 -2.69 5.94 16.90
C GLN A 37 -3.07 4.87 15.87
N TYR A 38 -3.15 3.63 16.32
CA TYR A 38 -3.70 2.53 15.56
C TYR A 38 -5.09 2.17 16.10
N VAL A 39 -6.10 2.36 15.28
CA VAL A 39 -7.46 1.87 15.57
C VAL A 39 -7.68 0.62 14.75
N VAL A 40 -7.79 -0.51 15.43
CA VAL A 40 -7.84 -1.84 14.82
C VAL A 40 -9.18 -2.50 15.13
N ARG A 41 -9.80 -3.09 14.12
CA ARG A 41 -10.99 -3.91 14.27
C ARG A 41 -10.90 -5.14 13.36
N SER A 42 -11.63 -6.20 13.68
CA SER A 42 -11.76 -7.35 12.79
C SER A 42 -12.41 -6.93 11.47
N ALA A 43 -11.85 -7.38 10.37
CA ALA A 43 -12.45 -7.18 9.06
C ALA A 43 -13.72 -8.05 8.94
N TYR A 44 -14.72 -7.56 8.19
CA TYR A 44 -15.91 -8.35 7.92
C TYR A 44 -15.58 -9.66 7.19
N GLY A 45 -16.19 -10.78 7.58
CA GLY A 45 -15.92 -12.10 6.97
C GLY A 45 -16.12 -12.19 5.45
N SER A 46 -16.82 -11.21 4.86
CA SER A 46 -16.99 -11.11 3.41
C SER A 46 -15.70 -10.76 2.64
N TRP A 47 -14.66 -10.27 3.32
CA TRP A 47 -13.43 -9.87 2.62
C TRP A 47 -12.71 -11.07 2.01
N HIS A 48 -12.67 -12.21 2.69
CA HIS A 48 -12.09 -13.45 2.14
C HIS A 48 -12.78 -13.91 0.84
N ARG A 49 -14.12 -13.81 0.80
CA ARG A 49 -14.89 -14.15 -0.41
C ARG A 49 -14.56 -13.21 -1.56
N ARG A 50 -14.43 -11.92 -1.27
CA ARG A 50 -14.04 -10.91 -2.28
C ARG A 50 -12.63 -11.17 -2.82
N VAL A 51 -11.67 -11.49 -1.95
CA VAL A 51 -10.30 -11.83 -2.38
C VAL A 51 -10.30 -13.09 -3.25
N ARG A 52 -10.98 -14.17 -2.85
CA ARG A 52 -11.09 -15.38 -3.69
C ARG A 52 -11.71 -15.11 -5.06
N SER A 53 -12.71 -14.24 -5.14
CA SER A 53 -13.28 -13.84 -6.43
C SER A 53 -12.27 -13.08 -7.29
N ILE A 54 -11.40 -12.27 -6.68
CA ILE A 54 -10.32 -11.57 -7.40
C ILE A 54 -9.28 -12.57 -7.90
N VAL A 55 -8.81 -13.47 -7.05
CA VAL A 55 -7.85 -14.53 -7.41
C VAL A 55 -8.38 -15.34 -8.62
N ARG A 56 -9.62 -15.79 -8.55
CA ARG A 56 -10.24 -16.50 -9.67
C ARG A 56 -10.25 -15.69 -10.96
N ARG A 57 -10.63 -14.41 -10.91
CA ARG A 57 -10.61 -13.54 -12.08
C ARG A 57 -9.21 -13.31 -12.65
N ILE A 58 -8.19 -13.21 -11.78
CA ILE A 58 -6.80 -13.11 -12.22
C ILE A 58 -6.40 -14.37 -12.99
N GLN A 59 -6.75 -15.55 -12.47
CA GLN A 59 -6.46 -16.84 -13.11
C GLN A 59 -7.22 -17.01 -14.43
N GLU A 60 -8.52 -16.67 -14.47
CA GLU A 60 -9.33 -16.75 -15.69
C GLU A 60 -8.84 -15.82 -16.80
N LYS A 61 -8.40 -14.61 -16.43
CA LYS A 61 -7.96 -13.59 -17.39
C LYS A 61 -6.46 -13.59 -17.65
N ASN A 62 -5.70 -14.37 -16.91
CA ASN A 62 -4.24 -14.36 -16.91
C ASN A 62 -3.67 -12.93 -16.83
N SER A 63 -4.23 -12.11 -15.96
CA SER A 63 -3.81 -10.73 -15.73
C SER A 63 -4.27 -10.23 -14.38
N VAL A 64 -3.33 -9.76 -13.56
CA VAL A 64 -3.61 -9.14 -12.27
C VAL A 64 -4.42 -7.85 -12.45
N ARG A 65 -4.08 -7.05 -13.45
CA ARG A 65 -4.76 -5.80 -13.77
C ARG A 65 -6.25 -6.00 -14.06
N GLU A 66 -6.57 -6.98 -14.91
CA GLU A 66 -7.95 -7.27 -15.27
C GLU A 66 -8.73 -7.95 -14.14
N GLY A 67 -8.06 -8.76 -13.34
CA GLY A 67 -8.66 -9.46 -12.21
C GLY A 67 -9.05 -8.54 -11.05
N ILE A 68 -8.25 -7.52 -10.76
CA ILE A 68 -8.52 -6.55 -9.68
C ILE A 68 -9.47 -5.44 -10.15
N GLY A 69 -9.55 -5.17 -11.46
CA GLY A 69 -10.39 -4.12 -12.04
C GLY A 69 -9.69 -2.77 -12.17
N ALA A 70 -10.10 -1.97 -13.14
CA ALA A 70 -9.42 -0.73 -13.55
C ALA A 70 -9.36 0.38 -12.47
N GLY A 71 -10.21 0.31 -11.44
CA GLY A 71 -10.31 1.37 -10.42
C GLY A 71 -9.27 1.33 -9.31
N GLY A 72 -8.48 0.25 -9.18
CA GLY A 72 -7.58 0.05 -8.05
C GLY A 72 -6.08 0.04 -8.36
N ILE A 73 -5.71 0.00 -9.62
CA ILE A 73 -4.34 -0.34 -10.01
C ILE A 73 -3.69 0.69 -10.95
N ALA A 74 -4.41 1.68 -11.42
CA ALA A 74 -3.86 2.64 -12.39
C ALA A 74 -2.52 3.26 -11.91
N GLU A 75 -2.34 3.47 -10.61
CA GLU A 75 -1.11 4.01 -10.04
C GLU A 75 0.00 2.96 -9.86
N VAL A 76 -0.37 1.71 -9.52
CA VAL A 76 0.64 0.64 -9.25
C VAL A 76 1.24 0.14 -10.56
N PHE A 77 0.45 0.06 -11.64
CA PHE A 77 0.93 -0.38 -12.94
C PHE A 77 1.48 0.75 -13.82
N ALA A 78 1.23 2.02 -13.51
CA ALA A 78 1.93 3.12 -14.17
C ALA A 78 3.44 3.07 -13.86
N SER A 79 3.82 2.81 -12.61
CA SER A 79 5.22 2.65 -12.22
C SER A 79 5.87 1.35 -12.75
N LEU A 80 5.08 0.29 -12.95
CA LEU A 80 5.56 -0.97 -13.55
C LEU A 80 5.55 -0.90 -15.09
N GLY A 81 4.64 -0.13 -15.67
CA GLY A 81 4.58 0.11 -17.11
C GLY A 81 5.86 0.72 -17.65
N ASP A 82 6.47 1.64 -16.91
CA ASP A 82 7.74 2.25 -17.28
C ASP A 82 8.92 1.26 -17.21
N ILE A 83 8.89 0.31 -16.27
CA ILE A 83 9.93 -0.73 -16.14
C ILE A 83 9.76 -1.82 -17.20
N LEU A 84 8.52 -2.21 -17.51
CA LEU A 84 8.23 -3.25 -18.51
C LEU A 84 8.29 -2.72 -19.95
N SER A 85 7.97 -1.45 -20.18
CA SER A 85 8.06 -0.82 -21.51
C SER A 85 9.50 -0.54 -21.96
N ALA A 86 10.45 -0.47 -21.03
CA ALA A 86 11.86 -0.36 -21.33
C ALA A 86 12.47 -1.67 -21.91
N GLY A 87 11.78 -2.81 -21.77
CA GLY A 87 12.29 -4.13 -22.16
C GLY A 87 11.57 -4.83 -23.31
N VAL A 88 10.37 -4.41 -23.71
CA VAL A 88 9.59 -5.12 -24.74
C VAL A 88 8.92 -4.13 -25.69
N LYS A 89 9.63 -3.75 -26.76
CA LYS A 89 8.98 -3.32 -27.99
C LYS A 89 8.40 -4.57 -28.63
N SER A 90 7.19 -4.94 -28.30
CA SER A 90 6.48 -5.96 -29.09
C SER A 90 5.68 -5.27 -30.18
N ASP A 91 6.26 -5.26 -31.37
CA ASP A 91 5.51 -5.17 -32.61
C ASP A 91 4.54 -6.35 -32.65
N SER A 92 3.28 -6.12 -32.39
CA SER A 92 2.25 -7.08 -32.70
C SER A 92 0.94 -6.43 -33.12
N LYS A 93 0.94 -5.95 -34.34
CA LYS A 93 -0.24 -5.91 -35.16
C LYS A 93 -0.32 -7.22 -35.95
N ASN A 94 -0.63 -8.30 -35.30
CA ASN A 94 -1.01 -9.54 -35.99
C ASN A 94 -2.23 -10.15 -35.28
N PRO A 95 -3.45 -10.09 -35.87
CA PRO A 95 -4.69 -10.52 -35.22
C PRO A 95 -4.84 -12.05 -35.11
N ASN A 96 -3.87 -12.83 -35.56
CA ASN A 96 -3.94 -14.31 -35.59
C ASN A 96 -2.99 -15.01 -34.59
N ASN A 97 -2.37 -14.28 -33.66
CA ASN A 97 -1.54 -14.91 -32.64
C ASN A 97 -2.36 -15.10 -31.36
N THR A 98 -3.09 -16.23 -31.28
CA THR A 98 -3.67 -16.78 -30.04
C THR A 98 -2.55 -17.28 -29.12
N ALA A 99 -1.54 -16.47 -28.85
CA ALA A 99 -0.58 -16.75 -27.79
C ALA A 99 -1.37 -16.80 -26.47
N VAL A 100 -1.38 -17.95 -25.83
CA VAL A 100 -1.99 -18.15 -24.52
C VAL A 100 -1.35 -17.13 -23.59
N LYS A 101 -2.09 -16.08 -23.24
CA LYS A 101 -1.65 -15.04 -22.32
C LYS A 101 -1.33 -15.72 -20.99
N ARG A 102 -0.07 -15.74 -20.59
CA ARG A 102 0.40 -16.26 -19.32
C ARG A 102 0.69 -15.10 -18.37
N LEU A 103 0.54 -15.35 -17.09
CA LEU A 103 0.98 -14.39 -16.08
C LEU A 103 2.49 -14.18 -16.19
N SER A 104 2.94 -12.94 -16.07
CA SER A 104 4.36 -12.65 -15.90
C SER A 104 4.84 -13.09 -14.51
N ALA A 105 6.15 -13.28 -14.31
CA ALA A 105 6.71 -13.66 -13.02
C ALA A 105 6.30 -12.72 -11.89
N VAL A 106 6.20 -11.42 -12.17
CA VAL A 106 5.73 -10.38 -11.21
C VAL A 106 4.24 -10.56 -10.88
N GLU A 107 3.41 -10.90 -11.86
CA GLU A 107 1.99 -11.16 -11.64
C GLU A 107 1.75 -12.46 -10.87
N GLU A 108 2.56 -13.50 -11.12
CA GLU A 108 2.54 -14.76 -10.35
C GLU A 108 2.90 -14.51 -8.88
N GLU A 109 3.96 -13.73 -8.61
CA GLU A 109 4.34 -13.38 -7.25
C GLU A 109 3.27 -12.51 -6.56
N THR A 110 2.64 -11.60 -7.31
CA THR A 110 1.52 -10.80 -6.82
C THR A 110 0.35 -11.70 -6.43
N LEU A 111 -0.03 -12.64 -7.29
CA LEU A 111 -1.11 -13.59 -7.04
C LEU A 111 -0.82 -14.42 -5.79
N LYS A 112 0.39 -14.97 -5.67
CA LYS A 112 0.83 -15.72 -4.49
C LYS A 112 0.73 -14.89 -3.21
N SER A 113 1.17 -13.64 -3.26
CA SER A 113 1.10 -12.72 -2.11
C SER A 113 -0.35 -12.37 -1.71
N ILE A 114 -1.27 -12.28 -2.69
CA ILE A 114 -2.71 -12.10 -2.43
C ILE A 114 -3.29 -13.34 -1.77
N GLU A 115 -2.92 -14.53 -2.23
CA GLU A 115 -3.37 -15.80 -1.66
C GLU A 115 -2.85 -15.98 -0.22
N GLU A 116 -1.57 -15.73 0.02
CA GLU A 116 -0.96 -15.76 1.37
C GLU A 116 -1.67 -14.81 2.33
N LYS A 117 -1.98 -13.58 1.87
CA LYS A 117 -2.75 -12.62 2.66
C LYS A 117 -4.16 -13.16 2.99
N ASN A 118 -4.80 -13.85 2.05
CA ASN A 118 -6.14 -14.40 2.24
C ASN A 118 -6.19 -15.60 3.20
N LEU A 119 -5.06 -16.25 3.48
CA LEU A 119 -4.98 -17.32 4.48
C LEU A 119 -5.00 -16.81 5.93
N ARG A 120 -4.81 -15.50 6.14
CA ARG A 120 -4.72 -14.90 7.47
C ARG A 120 -6.02 -14.18 7.83
N ALA A 121 -6.27 -14.01 9.14
CA ALA A 121 -7.36 -13.16 9.61
C ALA A 121 -7.16 -11.72 9.11
N GLY A 122 -8.25 -11.10 8.65
CA GLY A 122 -8.23 -9.71 8.19
C GLY A 122 -8.47 -8.73 9.34
N LEU A 123 -7.72 -7.65 9.33
CA LEU A 123 -7.91 -6.52 10.23
C LEU A 123 -8.10 -5.24 9.40
N ASP A 124 -9.12 -4.46 9.77
CA ASP A 124 -9.25 -3.09 9.30
C ASP A 124 -8.46 -2.19 10.25
N VAL A 125 -7.53 -1.43 9.71
CA VAL A 125 -6.66 -0.53 10.49
C VAL A 125 -6.83 0.90 10.01
N ASN A 126 -7.10 1.81 10.95
CA ASN A 126 -7.02 3.25 10.73
C ASN A 126 -5.79 3.76 11.46
N LEU A 127 -4.83 4.28 10.71
CA LEU A 127 -3.61 4.87 11.24
C LEU A 127 -3.73 6.39 11.24
N ARG A 128 -3.54 7.00 12.41
CA ARG A 128 -3.54 8.45 12.58
C ARG A 128 -2.22 8.89 13.18
N ILE A 129 -1.69 9.98 12.67
CA ILE A 129 -0.50 10.63 13.18
C ILE A 129 -0.90 12.04 13.56
N ILE A 130 -0.64 12.42 14.80
CA ILE A 130 -0.94 13.72 15.37
C ILE A 130 0.38 14.30 15.87
N VAL A 131 0.68 15.53 15.47
CA VAL A 131 1.91 16.22 15.86
C VAL A 131 1.55 17.62 16.31
N SER A 132 2.10 18.04 17.43
CA SER A 132 2.09 19.41 17.92
C SER A 132 3.54 19.89 18.03
N GLY A 133 3.87 20.97 17.34
CA GLY A 133 5.21 21.57 17.33
C GLY A 133 5.15 23.04 17.77
N ALA A 134 6.31 23.60 18.09
CA ALA A 134 6.44 25.02 18.46
C ALA A 134 6.01 25.97 17.32
N SER A 135 6.10 25.53 16.07
CA SER A 135 5.56 26.21 14.88
C SER A 135 4.93 25.20 13.94
N LYS A 136 4.14 25.68 12.99
CA LYS A 136 3.52 24.86 11.95
C LYS A 136 4.57 24.14 11.10
N GLU A 137 5.62 24.85 10.71
CA GLU A 137 6.72 24.32 9.89
C GLU A 137 7.42 23.17 10.61
N ARG A 138 7.60 23.31 11.91
CA ARG A 138 8.23 22.28 12.75
C ARG A 138 7.32 21.04 12.91
N ALA A 139 6.03 21.27 13.13
CA ALA A 139 5.04 20.20 13.17
C ALA A 139 4.93 19.45 11.84
N ASP A 140 4.93 20.18 10.71
CA ASP A 140 4.92 19.60 9.37
C ASP A 140 6.19 18.79 9.09
N ALA A 141 7.37 19.25 9.53
CA ALA A 141 8.63 18.52 9.38
C ALA A 141 8.63 17.20 10.18
N TYR A 142 8.16 17.20 11.41
CA TYR A 142 8.01 15.97 12.20
C TYR A 142 6.99 15.01 11.56
N LEU A 143 5.87 15.54 11.10
CA LEU A 143 4.85 14.73 10.42
C LEU A 143 5.42 14.04 9.16
N GLU A 144 6.19 14.76 8.35
CA GLU A 144 6.84 14.24 7.16
C GLU A 144 7.84 13.13 7.52
N ASN A 145 8.68 13.34 8.53
CA ASN A 145 9.61 12.34 9.02
C ASN A 145 8.90 11.04 9.45
N VAL A 146 7.76 11.14 10.14
CA VAL A 146 6.98 9.97 10.53
C VAL A 146 6.35 9.29 9.32
N VAL A 147 5.83 10.05 8.36
CA VAL A 147 5.27 9.49 7.11
C VAL A 147 6.33 8.71 6.35
N ILE A 148 7.57 9.20 6.29
CA ILE A 148 8.70 8.51 5.66
C ILE A 148 8.94 7.13 6.30
N VAL A 149 8.88 7.03 7.63
CA VAL A 149 9.05 5.74 8.33
C VAL A 149 8.04 4.69 7.85
N PHE A 150 6.79 5.10 7.59
CA PHE A 150 5.77 4.18 7.07
C PHE A 150 5.98 3.76 5.62
N THR A 151 6.86 4.43 4.87
CA THR A 151 7.20 4.00 3.51
C THR A 151 7.96 2.68 3.46
N GLU A 152 8.58 2.26 4.56
CA GLU A 152 9.23 0.95 4.69
C GLU A 152 8.27 -0.22 4.48
N TYR A 153 6.99 -0.02 4.79
CA TYR A 153 5.94 -1.01 4.53
C TYR A 153 5.46 -1.03 3.08
N ASN A 154 5.93 -0.09 2.24
CA ASN A 154 5.49 0.01 0.87
C ASN A 154 6.04 -1.14 0.03
N ASN A 155 5.16 -1.74 -0.75
CA ASN A 155 5.53 -2.73 -1.74
C ASN A 155 5.26 -2.15 -3.13
N TYR A 156 6.27 -1.51 -3.70
CA TYR A 156 6.16 -0.81 -4.98
C TYR A 156 6.11 -1.75 -6.18
N SER A 157 6.69 -2.95 -6.05
CA SER A 157 6.81 -3.88 -7.19
C SER A 157 5.49 -4.59 -7.51
N TYR A 158 4.75 -5.02 -6.48
CA TYR A 158 3.55 -5.85 -6.68
C TYR A 158 2.55 -5.76 -5.52
N GLY A 159 2.57 -4.70 -4.76
CA GLY A 159 1.71 -4.57 -3.58
C GLY A 159 1.10 -3.19 -3.39
N ASN A 160 0.72 -2.92 -2.16
CA ASN A 160 0.20 -1.64 -1.72
C ASN A 160 1.30 -0.74 -1.14
N HIS A 161 0.95 0.52 -0.99
CA HIS A 161 1.78 1.51 -0.33
C HIS A 161 0.94 2.44 0.54
N PHE A 162 1.56 3.03 1.55
CA PHE A 162 0.98 4.13 2.32
C PHE A 162 1.07 5.44 1.53
N SER A 163 0.06 6.26 1.64
CA SER A 163 0.08 7.64 1.15
C SER A 163 -0.63 8.53 2.15
N ARG A 164 -0.15 9.73 2.30
CA ARG A 164 -0.78 10.76 3.12
C ARG A 164 -2.17 11.08 2.55
N ALA A 165 -3.19 11.00 3.40
CA ALA A 165 -4.53 11.48 3.11
C ALA A 165 -4.77 12.72 3.97
N LEU A 166 -4.78 13.90 3.35
CA LEU A 166 -5.20 15.14 3.99
C LEU A 166 -6.71 15.26 3.86
N LYS A 167 -7.44 15.20 4.96
CA LYS A 167 -8.85 15.58 4.95
C LYS A 167 -8.93 17.11 5.05
N LYS A 168 -9.47 17.78 4.03
CA LYS A 168 -9.83 19.19 4.12
C LYS A 168 -10.84 19.35 5.27
N GLY A 169 -10.55 20.25 6.23
CA GLY A 169 -11.44 20.59 7.34
C GLY A 169 -11.07 19.95 8.70
N GLN A 170 -9.94 19.28 8.82
CA GLN A 170 -9.47 18.79 10.13
C GLN A 170 -9.05 19.88 11.11
N ASP A 171 -8.79 21.10 10.65
CA ASP A 171 -8.49 22.25 11.50
C ASP A 171 -9.65 22.66 12.44
N ARG A 172 -10.86 22.14 12.20
CA ARG A 172 -12.03 22.37 13.05
C ARG A 172 -12.25 21.32 14.13
N GLN A 173 -11.67 20.12 14.00
CA GLN A 173 -11.86 19.02 14.97
C GLN A 173 -10.86 19.03 16.14
N ILE A 174 -9.87 19.92 16.12
CA ILE A 174 -8.86 20.05 17.18
C ILE A 174 -9.24 21.18 18.17
N LYS A 175 -10.30 21.93 17.89
CA LYS A 175 -10.73 23.09 18.72
C LYS A 175 -11.88 22.80 19.68
N ASP A 176 -12.43 21.61 19.68
CA ASP A 176 -13.43 21.09 20.61
C ASP A 176 -12.85 19.87 21.33
#